data_731b4cf2da1121318d8a63b981a67092
#
_entry.id   731b4cf2da1121318d8a63b981a67092
#
_cell.length_a   1.000
_cell.length_b   1.000
_cell.length_c   1.000
_cell.angle_alpha   90.00
_cell.angle_beta   90.00
_cell.angle_gamma   90.00
#
_symmetry.space_group_name_H-M   'P 1'
#
loop_
_entity.id
_entity.type
_entity.pdbx_description
1 polymer ?
#
loop_
_entity_poly.entity_id
_entity_poly.type
_entity_poly.pdbx_seq_one_letter_code
_entity_poly.pdbx_strand_id
1 'polypeptide(L)'
;MYRYILLDIDGTMLNFEASEDVALRYLFDKYGFGELREDMKREYIRINRGYWEALERKEMTKEQILVGRFHDFFAMYGLDVNKASAFNDDYQIELGNTAVFERGAEELVHLLKGKVRVLGATNGTKVAQERKLKLSGLDQILDYTYISEDLGYEKPDIRYFEHIFEKEGITDPKEVLIVGDSLSSDIRGGIDAGIDTCWYNPNGKKVPEDMNITYVISDLNELKGILGL
;
A
#
# COMPACT_ATOMS: atom_id res chain seq x y z
N MET A 1 -9.87 -19.93 -13.32
CA MET A 1 -10.69 -18.74 -12.98
C MET A 1 -10.37 -18.39 -11.52
N TYR A 2 -10.01 -17.16 -11.26
CA TYR A 2 -9.67 -16.74 -9.89
C TYR A 2 -10.91 -16.70 -8.99
N ARG A 3 -10.76 -17.22 -7.78
CA ARG A 3 -11.79 -17.19 -6.73
C ARG A 3 -11.51 -16.12 -5.68
N TYR A 4 -10.24 -15.76 -5.52
CA TYR A 4 -9.75 -14.79 -4.55
C TYR A 4 -8.95 -13.71 -5.26
N ILE A 5 -9.27 -12.45 -5.01
CA ILE A 5 -8.51 -11.29 -5.48
C ILE A 5 -7.97 -10.55 -4.27
N LEU A 6 -6.66 -10.50 -4.13
CA LEU A 6 -5.96 -9.68 -3.15
C LEU A 6 -5.68 -8.32 -3.78
N LEU A 7 -6.22 -7.27 -3.21
CA LEU A 7 -6.03 -5.90 -3.67
C LEU A 7 -5.14 -5.15 -2.68
N ASP A 8 -4.00 -4.67 -3.13
CA ASP A 8 -3.27 -3.67 -2.37
C ASP A 8 -4.08 -2.37 -2.26
N ILE A 9 -3.88 -1.61 -1.20
CA ILE A 9 -4.68 -0.42 -0.89
C ILE A 9 -3.98 0.85 -1.38
N ASP A 10 -2.79 1.17 -0.85
CA ASP A 10 -2.09 2.43 -1.06
C ASP A 10 -1.27 2.45 -2.35
N GLY A 11 -1.67 3.23 -3.34
CA GLY A 11 -1.04 3.27 -4.67
C GLY A 11 -1.71 2.32 -5.68
N THR A 12 -2.69 1.53 -5.24
CA THR A 12 -3.45 0.60 -6.09
C THR A 12 -4.95 0.93 -6.06
N MET A 13 -5.59 0.84 -4.91
CA MET A 13 -7.00 1.17 -4.77
C MET A 13 -7.21 2.64 -4.41
N LEU A 14 -6.36 3.16 -3.53
CA LEU A 14 -6.39 4.55 -3.07
C LEU A 14 -5.09 5.27 -3.44
N ASN A 15 -5.22 6.50 -3.90
CA ASN A 15 -4.11 7.37 -4.27
C ASN A 15 -3.34 7.80 -3.03
N PHE A 16 -2.22 7.11 -2.78
CA PHE A 16 -1.36 7.38 -1.62
C PHE A 16 -0.74 8.77 -1.67
N GLU A 17 -0.27 9.20 -2.86
CA GLU A 17 0.40 10.50 -3.02
C GLU A 17 -0.52 11.67 -2.66
N ALA A 18 -1.81 11.56 -2.98
CA ALA A 18 -2.82 12.57 -2.60
C ALA A 18 -2.99 12.64 -1.08
N SER A 19 -3.07 11.50 -0.40
CA SER A 19 -3.19 11.44 1.06
C SER A 19 -1.93 11.97 1.75
N GLU A 20 -0.76 11.60 1.24
CA GLU A 20 0.55 12.03 1.73
C GLU A 20 0.73 13.56 1.61
N ASP A 21 0.39 14.14 0.45
CA ASP A 21 0.50 15.59 0.23
C ASP A 21 -0.36 16.39 1.20
N VAL A 22 -1.62 15.99 1.37
CA VAL A 22 -2.54 16.65 2.31
C VAL A 22 -2.03 16.55 3.74
N ALA A 23 -1.62 15.37 4.17
CA ALA A 23 -1.13 15.14 5.52
C ALA A 23 0.13 15.94 5.83
N LEU A 24 1.11 15.93 4.93
CA LEU A 24 2.36 16.68 5.11
C LEU A 24 2.13 18.19 5.20
N ARG A 25 1.33 18.76 4.28
CA ARG A 25 1.05 20.22 4.29
C ARG A 25 0.35 20.64 5.56
N TYR A 26 -0.68 19.89 5.98
CA TYR A 26 -1.39 20.15 7.22
C TYR A 26 -0.45 20.11 8.43
N LEU A 27 0.43 19.11 8.52
CA LEU A 27 1.34 18.96 9.65
C LEU A 27 2.46 19.98 9.65
N PHE A 28 2.96 20.40 8.49
CA PHE A 28 3.93 21.49 8.42
C PHE A 28 3.37 22.78 9.03
N ASP A 29 2.11 23.11 8.73
CA ASP A 29 1.42 24.24 9.35
C ASP A 29 1.23 24.01 10.85
N LYS A 30 0.67 22.86 11.26
CA LYS A 30 0.42 22.50 12.66
C LYS A 30 1.67 22.57 13.54
N TYR A 31 2.82 22.13 13.01
CA TYR A 31 4.10 22.10 13.75
C TYR A 31 4.89 23.41 13.63
N GLY A 32 4.42 24.39 12.87
CA GLY A 32 5.09 25.66 12.66
C GLY A 32 6.38 25.55 11.85
N PHE A 33 6.48 24.56 10.94
CA PHE A 33 7.63 24.34 10.09
C PHE A 33 7.66 25.26 8.86
N GLY A 34 6.61 26.05 8.67
CA GLY A 34 6.45 26.91 7.50
C GLY A 34 5.90 26.16 6.29
N GLU A 35 6.12 26.68 5.10
CA GLU A 35 5.62 26.08 3.87
C GLU A 35 6.40 24.81 3.49
N LEU A 36 5.68 23.73 3.21
CA LEU A 36 6.25 22.54 2.59
C LEU A 36 6.52 22.82 1.10
N ARG A 37 7.75 23.12 0.75
CA ARG A 37 8.15 23.37 -0.64
C ARG A 37 8.20 22.08 -1.45
N GLU A 38 8.02 22.17 -2.76
CA GLU A 38 8.02 21.02 -3.65
C GLU A 38 9.37 20.25 -3.69
N ASP A 39 10.49 20.93 -3.46
CA ASP A 39 11.80 20.26 -3.34
C ASP A 39 11.88 19.43 -2.05
N MET A 40 11.37 19.93 -0.94
CA MET A 40 11.28 19.21 0.33
C MET A 40 10.37 17.98 0.21
N LYS A 41 9.20 18.15 -0.43
CA LYS A 41 8.27 17.04 -0.66
C LYS A 41 8.90 15.92 -1.48
N ARG A 42 9.55 16.24 -2.61
CA ARG A 42 10.24 15.24 -3.44
C ARG A 42 11.31 14.50 -2.65
N GLU A 43 12.05 15.21 -1.81
CA GLU A 43 13.08 14.58 -0.99
C GLU A 43 12.49 13.69 0.10
N TYR A 44 11.41 14.14 0.74
CA TYR A 44 10.69 13.28 1.69
C TYR A 44 10.19 11.97 1.02
N ILE A 45 9.59 12.04 -0.16
CA ILE A 45 9.14 10.87 -0.91
C ILE A 45 10.31 9.92 -1.18
N ARG A 46 11.49 10.44 -1.53
CA ARG A 46 12.71 9.65 -1.76
C ARG A 46 13.15 8.93 -0.48
N ILE A 47 13.21 9.67 0.64
CA ILE A 47 13.57 9.14 1.95
C ILE A 47 12.56 8.07 2.38
N ASN A 48 11.28 8.40 2.33
CA ASN A 48 10.18 7.49 2.70
C ASN A 48 10.26 6.17 1.94
N ARG A 49 10.44 6.22 0.62
CA ARG A 49 10.62 5.02 -0.20
C ARG A 49 11.80 4.16 0.26
N GLY A 50 12.97 4.77 0.53
CA GLY A 50 14.15 4.03 0.98
C GLY A 50 13.91 3.30 2.32
N TYR A 51 13.16 3.91 3.23
CA TYR A 51 12.79 3.30 4.51
C TYR A 51 11.83 2.12 4.32
N TRP A 52 10.80 2.24 3.47
CA TRP A 52 9.89 1.12 3.16
C TRP A 52 10.63 -0.04 2.48
N GLU A 53 11.52 0.24 1.54
CA GLU A 53 12.36 -0.77 0.91
C GLU A 53 13.29 -1.48 1.92
N ALA A 54 13.82 -0.77 2.93
CA ALA A 54 14.60 -1.37 4.00
C ALA A 54 13.77 -2.31 4.91
N LEU A 55 12.50 -1.97 5.18
CA LEU A 55 11.57 -2.87 5.86
C LEU A 55 11.35 -4.15 5.06
N GLU A 56 11.05 -4.04 3.77
CA GLU A 56 10.80 -5.16 2.87
C GLU A 56 12.02 -6.10 2.76
N ARG A 57 13.24 -5.54 2.83
CA ARG A 57 14.49 -6.31 2.90
C ARG A 57 14.83 -6.83 4.31
N LYS A 58 13.96 -6.55 5.31
CA LYS A 58 14.16 -6.92 6.73
C LYS A 58 15.42 -6.31 7.37
N GLU A 59 15.88 -5.18 6.85
CA GLU A 59 17.01 -4.41 7.40
C GLU A 59 16.59 -3.53 8.58
N MET A 60 15.33 -3.14 8.61
CA MET A 60 14.73 -2.30 9.65
C MET A 60 13.36 -2.82 10.07
N THR A 61 12.96 -2.53 11.30
CA THR A 61 11.59 -2.80 11.77
C THR A 61 10.63 -1.70 11.35
N LYS A 62 9.33 -1.99 11.36
CA LYS A 62 8.29 -1.01 11.04
C LYS A 62 8.37 0.22 11.95
N GLU A 63 8.57 0.03 13.24
CA GLU A 63 8.75 1.13 14.20
C GLU A 63 9.94 2.03 13.84
N GLN A 64 11.07 1.42 13.45
CA GLN A 64 12.26 2.16 13.05
C GLN A 64 12.01 2.99 11.78
N ILE A 65 11.34 2.44 10.78
CA ILE A 65 11.10 3.15 9.52
C ILE A 65 10.11 4.30 9.69
N LEU A 66 9.07 4.12 10.50
CA LEU A 66 8.02 5.11 10.69
C LEU A 66 8.54 6.42 11.29
N VAL A 67 9.42 6.34 12.27
CA VAL A 67 10.03 7.51 12.92
C VAL A 67 11.30 7.96 12.20
N GLY A 68 12.14 7.03 11.79
CA GLY A 68 13.45 7.30 11.18
C GLY A 68 13.37 8.17 9.93
N ARG A 69 12.38 7.94 9.07
CA ARG A 69 12.19 8.76 7.85
C ARG A 69 11.93 10.22 8.15
N PHE A 70 11.17 10.55 9.21
CA PHE A 70 10.95 11.93 9.63
C PHE A 70 12.17 12.51 10.34
N HIS A 71 12.85 11.72 11.15
CA HIS A 71 14.10 12.14 11.78
C HIS A 71 15.12 12.59 10.73
N ASP A 72 15.38 11.77 9.72
CA ASP A 72 16.35 12.09 8.66
C ASP A 72 15.90 13.26 7.80
N PHE A 73 14.61 13.31 7.45
CA PHE A 73 14.04 14.44 6.73
C PHE A 73 14.17 15.75 7.51
N PHE A 74 13.89 15.75 8.81
CA PHE A 74 14.02 16.92 9.68
C PHE A 74 15.46 17.35 9.82
N ALA A 75 16.38 16.42 10.05
CA ALA A 75 17.81 16.70 10.12
C ALA A 75 18.32 17.37 8.84
N MET A 76 17.90 16.91 7.67
CA MET A 76 18.31 17.45 6.38
C MET A 76 17.90 18.90 6.17
N TYR A 77 16.74 19.30 6.68
CA TYR A 77 16.20 20.65 6.51
C TYR A 77 16.33 21.54 7.75
N GLY A 78 17.06 21.10 8.79
CA GLY A 78 17.27 21.86 10.02
C GLY A 78 16.01 22.04 10.85
N LEU A 79 15.04 21.15 10.71
CA LEU A 79 13.84 21.09 11.54
C LEU A 79 14.15 20.37 12.86
N ASP A 80 13.27 20.53 13.86
CA ASP A 80 13.46 19.91 15.18
C ASP A 80 13.24 18.38 15.13
N VAL A 81 14.34 17.62 15.11
CA VAL A 81 14.32 16.15 15.05
C VAL A 81 13.62 15.49 16.24
N ASN A 82 13.55 16.16 17.41
CA ASN A 82 12.86 15.64 18.58
C ASN A 82 11.35 15.52 18.38
N LYS A 83 10.80 16.22 17.38
CA LYS A 83 9.40 16.16 17.00
C LYS A 83 9.06 14.97 16.08
N ALA A 84 10.05 14.21 15.59
CA ALA A 84 9.83 13.19 14.57
C ALA A 84 8.82 12.11 14.99
N SER A 85 8.89 11.63 16.24
CA SER A 85 7.94 10.63 16.75
C SER A 85 6.51 11.18 16.82
N ALA A 86 6.31 12.33 17.47
CA ALA A 86 4.98 12.94 17.58
C ALA A 86 4.42 13.34 16.20
N PHE A 87 5.28 13.80 15.30
CA PHE A 87 4.89 14.11 13.93
C PHE A 87 4.44 12.85 13.18
N ASN A 88 5.14 11.71 13.36
CA ASN A 88 4.71 10.45 12.77
C ASN A 88 3.34 10.01 13.29
N ASP A 89 3.09 10.11 14.59
CA ASP A 89 1.80 9.70 15.17
C ASP A 89 0.64 10.52 14.58
N ASP A 90 0.81 11.83 14.51
CA ASP A 90 -0.14 12.71 13.85
C ASP A 90 -0.27 12.41 12.34
N TYR A 91 0.87 12.09 11.68
CA TYR A 91 0.89 11.78 10.26
C TYR A 91 0.09 10.52 9.92
N GLN A 92 0.14 9.46 10.76
CA GLN A 92 -0.68 8.28 10.53
C GLN A 92 -2.18 8.61 10.62
N ILE A 93 -2.56 9.51 11.52
CA ILE A 93 -3.94 9.97 11.66
C ILE A 93 -4.36 10.75 10.41
N GLU A 94 -3.53 11.72 9.98
CA GLU A 94 -3.86 12.59 8.84
C GLU A 94 -3.85 11.84 7.51
N LEU A 95 -2.94 10.87 7.32
CA LEU A 95 -3.01 9.95 6.18
C LEU A 95 -4.37 9.25 6.08
N GLY A 96 -4.94 8.88 7.22
CA GLY A 96 -6.25 8.23 7.28
C GLY A 96 -7.43 9.17 7.03
N ASN A 97 -7.23 10.48 7.04
CA ASN A 97 -8.28 11.48 6.84
C ASN A 97 -8.49 11.86 5.35
N THR A 98 -7.72 11.27 4.44
CA THR A 98 -7.86 11.46 2.99
C THR A 98 -7.93 10.10 2.30
N ALA A 99 -8.98 9.88 1.52
CA ALA A 99 -9.15 8.67 0.72
C ALA A 99 -9.70 9.06 -0.66
N VAL A 100 -8.81 9.06 -1.65
CA VAL A 100 -9.15 9.31 -3.05
C VAL A 100 -8.91 8.03 -3.82
N PHE A 101 -9.89 7.52 -4.53
CA PHE A 101 -9.71 6.33 -5.36
C PHE A 101 -8.72 6.56 -6.51
N GLU A 102 -7.91 5.54 -6.78
CA GLU A 102 -7.22 5.46 -8.06
C GLU A 102 -8.23 5.31 -9.20
N ARG A 103 -7.81 5.72 -10.40
CA ARG A 103 -8.70 5.70 -11.57
C ARG A 103 -9.22 4.29 -11.86
N GLY A 104 -10.53 4.13 -11.85
CA GLY A 104 -11.21 2.86 -12.12
C GLY A 104 -11.29 1.91 -10.92
N ALA A 105 -10.68 2.25 -9.78
CA ALA A 105 -10.65 1.39 -8.59
C ALA A 105 -12.02 1.19 -7.96
N GLU A 106 -12.77 2.27 -7.77
CA GLU A 106 -14.11 2.23 -7.17
C GLU A 106 -15.07 1.35 -8.00
N GLU A 107 -15.09 1.58 -9.32
CA GLU A 107 -15.91 0.78 -10.23
C GLU A 107 -15.52 -0.69 -10.23
N LEU A 108 -14.21 -0.96 -10.17
CA LEU A 108 -13.68 -2.32 -10.16
C LEU A 108 -14.16 -3.10 -8.92
N VAL A 109 -14.00 -2.54 -7.71
CA VAL A 109 -14.40 -3.27 -6.48
C VAL A 109 -15.88 -3.51 -6.41
N HIS A 110 -16.70 -2.56 -6.88
CA HIS A 110 -18.14 -2.76 -7.00
C HIS A 110 -18.49 -3.86 -7.99
N LEU A 111 -17.77 -3.95 -9.10
CA LEU A 111 -17.97 -5.02 -10.09
C LEU A 111 -17.59 -6.39 -9.56
N LEU A 112 -16.55 -6.49 -8.74
CA LEU A 112 -16.04 -7.74 -8.16
C LEU A 112 -16.90 -8.25 -7.01
N LYS A 113 -17.55 -7.35 -6.27
CA LYS A 113 -18.35 -7.68 -5.08
C LYS A 113 -19.38 -8.76 -5.38
N GLY A 114 -19.31 -9.85 -4.63
CA GLY A 114 -20.23 -10.99 -4.75
C GLY A 114 -19.98 -11.93 -5.93
N LYS A 115 -19.00 -11.65 -6.79
CA LYS A 115 -18.59 -12.55 -7.88
C LYS A 115 -17.38 -13.39 -7.50
N VAL A 116 -16.45 -12.80 -6.78
CA VAL A 116 -15.24 -13.43 -6.24
C VAL A 116 -15.05 -12.96 -4.79
N ARG A 117 -14.19 -13.63 -4.05
CA ARG A 117 -13.77 -13.18 -2.72
C ARG A 117 -12.76 -12.05 -2.87
N VAL A 118 -13.09 -10.84 -2.43
CA VAL A 118 -12.27 -9.63 -2.60
C VAL A 118 -11.66 -9.24 -1.27
N LEU A 119 -10.33 -9.30 -1.19
CA LEU A 119 -9.57 -9.12 0.03
C LEU A 119 -8.60 -7.94 -0.11
N GLY A 120 -8.60 -7.04 0.85
CA GLY A 120 -7.56 -6.01 0.96
C GLY A 120 -6.27 -6.62 1.56
N ALA A 121 -5.11 -6.22 1.03
CA ALA A 121 -3.81 -6.71 1.47
C ALA A 121 -2.81 -5.54 1.58
N THR A 122 -2.57 -5.02 2.79
CA THR A 122 -1.80 -3.77 2.96
C THR A 122 -0.68 -3.86 4.00
N ASN A 123 0.46 -3.20 3.68
CA ASN A 123 1.55 -2.95 4.61
C ASN A 123 1.40 -1.65 5.42
N GLY A 124 0.37 -0.86 5.14
CA GLY A 124 0.10 0.38 5.87
C GLY A 124 -0.13 0.17 7.37
N THR A 125 -0.08 1.27 8.12
CA THR A 125 -0.36 1.22 9.56
C THR A 125 -1.85 1.03 9.83
N LYS A 126 -2.19 0.32 10.89
CA LYS A 126 -3.58 0.04 11.26
C LYS A 126 -4.39 1.34 11.40
N VAL A 127 -3.84 2.33 12.08
CA VAL A 127 -4.48 3.63 12.30
C VAL A 127 -4.86 4.31 10.98
N ALA A 128 -3.95 4.34 10.02
CA ALA A 128 -4.21 4.96 8.71
C ALA A 128 -5.19 4.12 7.88
N GLN A 129 -4.99 2.80 7.85
CA GLN A 129 -5.80 1.91 7.00
C GLN A 129 -7.26 1.83 7.44
N GLU A 130 -7.53 1.63 8.73
CA GLU A 130 -8.92 1.58 9.23
C GLU A 130 -9.69 2.87 8.92
N ARG A 131 -9.02 4.03 9.01
CA ARG A 131 -9.62 5.31 8.67
C ARG A 131 -9.88 5.45 7.16
N LYS A 132 -8.89 5.14 6.33
CA LYS A 132 -9.01 5.20 4.87
C LYS A 132 -10.11 4.26 4.36
N LEU A 133 -10.14 3.03 4.84
CA LEU A 133 -11.16 2.04 4.46
C LEU A 133 -12.56 2.53 4.82
N LYS A 134 -12.74 3.06 6.01
CA LYS A 134 -14.02 3.62 6.45
C LYS A 134 -14.41 4.86 5.65
N LEU A 135 -13.47 5.77 5.41
CA LEU A 135 -13.72 7.02 4.68
C LEU A 135 -14.07 6.77 3.22
N SER A 136 -13.42 5.79 2.57
CA SER A 136 -13.70 5.37 1.19
C SER A 136 -14.91 4.45 1.05
N GLY A 137 -15.41 3.87 2.15
CA GLY A 137 -16.44 2.83 2.11
C GLY A 137 -15.93 1.45 1.70
N LEU A 138 -14.62 1.27 1.50
CA LEU A 138 -14.02 -0.03 1.14
C LEU A 138 -14.25 -1.08 2.23
N ASP A 139 -14.39 -0.70 3.49
CA ASP A 139 -14.75 -1.58 4.61
C ASP A 139 -16.11 -2.26 4.44
N GLN A 140 -17.01 -1.69 3.61
CA GLN A 140 -18.33 -2.24 3.29
C GLN A 140 -18.34 -3.03 1.97
N ILE A 141 -17.26 -2.95 1.19
CA ILE A 141 -17.19 -3.56 -0.14
C ILE A 141 -16.28 -4.78 -0.13
N LEU A 142 -15.10 -4.66 0.49
CA LEU A 142 -14.16 -5.76 0.65
C LEU A 142 -14.73 -6.81 1.62
N ASP A 143 -14.52 -8.07 1.32
CA ASP A 143 -14.93 -9.16 2.21
C ASP A 143 -14.12 -9.20 3.51
N TYR A 144 -12.84 -8.83 3.42
CA TYR A 144 -11.93 -8.62 4.55
C TYR A 144 -10.71 -7.79 4.13
N THR A 145 -10.01 -7.19 5.08
CA THR A 145 -8.73 -6.52 4.84
C THR A 145 -7.67 -7.04 5.81
N TYR A 146 -6.58 -7.55 5.24
CA TYR A 146 -5.41 -8.01 5.98
C TYR A 146 -4.43 -6.86 6.12
N ILE A 147 -4.31 -6.33 7.33
CA ILE A 147 -3.36 -5.28 7.69
C ILE A 147 -2.14 -5.94 8.32
N SER A 148 -0.95 -5.69 7.81
CA SER A 148 0.27 -6.35 8.24
C SER A 148 0.56 -6.20 9.74
N GLU A 149 0.18 -5.08 10.36
CA GLU A 149 0.34 -4.89 11.82
C GLU A 149 -0.47 -5.88 12.66
N ASP A 150 -1.64 -6.30 12.20
CA ASP A 150 -2.45 -7.30 12.90
C ASP A 150 -1.86 -8.71 12.77
N LEU A 151 -1.09 -8.96 11.70
CA LEU A 151 -0.49 -10.26 11.40
C LEU A 151 0.92 -10.41 12.00
N GLY A 152 1.62 -9.29 12.19
CA GLY A 152 3.03 -9.28 12.57
C GLY A 152 4.00 -9.63 11.43
N TYR A 153 3.53 -9.64 10.19
CA TYR A 153 4.31 -9.89 8.98
C TYR A 153 3.88 -8.94 7.87
N GLU A 154 4.85 -8.37 7.15
CA GLU A 154 4.62 -7.49 6.00
C GLU A 154 4.86 -8.23 4.69
N LYS A 155 4.12 -7.89 3.61
CA LYS A 155 4.51 -8.26 2.25
C LYS A 155 5.95 -7.74 1.98
N PRO A 156 6.86 -8.51 1.40
CA PRO A 156 6.68 -9.77 0.69
C PRO A 156 6.87 -11.04 1.56
N ASP A 157 6.88 -10.97 2.89
CA ASP A 157 7.09 -12.16 3.73
C ASP A 157 6.03 -13.22 3.41
N ILE A 158 6.47 -14.45 3.13
CA ILE A 158 5.60 -15.58 2.80
C ILE A 158 4.54 -15.83 3.88
N ARG A 159 4.88 -15.61 5.15
CA ARG A 159 3.97 -15.82 6.29
C ARG A 159 2.73 -14.91 6.25
N TYR A 160 2.85 -13.74 5.61
CA TYR A 160 1.70 -12.87 5.36
C TYR A 160 0.67 -13.58 4.48
N PHE A 161 1.11 -14.21 3.40
CA PHE A 161 0.25 -14.93 2.44
C PHE A 161 -0.24 -16.26 3.01
N GLU A 162 0.62 -17.01 3.70
CA GLU A 162 0.24 -18.25 4.39
C GLU A 162 -0.88 -18.02 5.40
N HIS A 163 -0.81 -16.91 6.15
CA HIS A 163 -1.89 -16.53 7.07
C HIS A 163 -3.22 -16.29 6.34
N ILE A 164 -3.19 -15.59 5.20
CA ILE A 164 -4.37 -15.37 4.37
C ILE A 164 -4.92 -16.71 3.87
N PHE A 165 -4.05 -17.59 3.38
CA PHE A 165 -4.46 -18.90 2.88
C PHE A 165 -5.13 -19.75 3.96
N GLU A 166 -4.56 -19.78 5.15
CA GLU A 166 -5.16 -20.47 6.30
C GLU A 166 -6.53 -19.89 6.66
N LYS A 167 -6.65 -18.58 6.78
CA LYS A 167 -7.88 -17.90 7.18
C LYS A 167 -9.01 -18.05 6.17
N GLU A 168 -8.70 -17.99 4.89
CA GLU A 168 -9.66 -18.08 3.78
C GLU A 168 -9.90 -19.53 3.31
N GLY A 169 -9.14 -20.51 3.86
CA GLY A 169 -9.23 -21.91 3.44
C GLY A 169 -8.73 -22.14 2.00
N ILE A 170 -7.76 -21.35 1.55
CA ILE A 170 -7.19 -21.43 0.21
C ILE A 170 -6.24 -22.63 0.15
N THR A 171 -6.55 -23.60 -0.69
CA THR A 171 -5.75 -24.83 -0.88
C THR A 171 -4.98 -24.86 -2.21
N ASP A 172 -5.42 -24.09 -3.20
CA ASP A 172 -4.74 -23.93 -4.48
C ASP A 172 -4.36 -22.46 -4.71
N PRO A 173 -3.07 -22.10 -4.62
CA PRO A 173 -2.60 -20.76 -4.90
C PRO A 173 -2.99 -20.23 -6.29
N LYS A 174 -3.23 -21.11 -7.27
CA LYS A 174 -3.63 -20.72 -8.63
C LYS A 174 -5.06 -20.16 -8.74
N GLU A 175 -5.84 -20.28 -7.67
CA GLU A 175 -7.14 -19.61 -7.56
C GLU A 175 -7.03 -18.16 -7.07
N VAL A 176 -5.81 -17.68 -6.76
CA VAL A 176 -5.55 -16.35 -6.19
C VAL A 176 -4.82 -15.46 -7.18
N LEU A 177 -5.27 -14.22 -7.30
CA LEU A 177 -4.58 -13.13 -7.99
C LEU A 177 -4.30 -12.01 -7.01
N ILE A 178 -3.04 -11.57 -6.90
CA ILE A 178 -2.71 -10.31 -6.23
C ILE A 178 -2.59 -9.19 -7.26
N VAL A 179 -3.17 -8.03 -6.94
CA VAL A 179 -3.08 -6.80 -7.73
C VAL A 179 -2.43 -5.74 -6.84
N GLY A 180 -1.32 -5.18 -7.29
CA GLY A 180 -0.59 -4.16 -6.53
C GLY A 180 0.38 -3.37 -7.39
N ASP A 181 0.83 -2.20 -6.90
CA ASP A 181 1.76 -1.30 -7.59
C ASP A 181 3.23 -1.53 -7.20
N SER A 182 3.48 -2.24 -6.08
CA SER A 182 4.82 -2.47 -5.57
C SER A 182 5.43 -3.77 -6.12
N LEU A 183 6.54 -3.64 -6.85
CA LEU A 183 7.32 -4.79 -7.32
C LEU A 183 7.97 -5.57 -6.16
N SER A 184 8.39 -4.88 -5.11
CA SER A 184 9.14 -5.45 -3.98
C SER A 184 8.25 -6.10 -2.93
N SER A 185 7.01 -5.63 -2.75
CA SER A 185 6.08 -6.19 -1.77
C SER A 185 4.99 -7.07 -2.40
N ASP A 186 4.16 -6.52 -3.30
CA ASP A 186 3.02 -7.24 -3.86
C ASP A 186 3.45 -8.32 -4.84
N ILE A 187 4.25 -7.90 -5.84
CA ILE A 187 4.62 -8.79 -6.94
C ILE A 187 5.62 -9.84 -6.47
N ARG A 188 6.68 -9.44 -5.76
CA ARG A 188 7.64 -10.38 -5.19
C ARG A 188 6.94 -11.35 -4.23
N GLY A 189 6.15 -10.82 -3.30
CA GLY A 189 5.41 -11.63 -2.35
C GLY A 189 4.43 -12.61 -3.01
N GLY A 190 3.71 -12.17 -4.04
CA GLY A 190 2.82 -13.03 -4.81
C GLY A 190 3.56 -14.15 -5.55
N ILE A 191 4.70 -13.83 -6.19
CA ILE A 191 5.56 -14.82 -6.84
C ILE A 191 6.05 -15.87 -5.83
N ASP A 192 6.57 -15.41 -4.68
CA ASP A 192 7.11 -16.29 -3.65
C ASP A 192 6.01 -17.14 -2.98
N ALA A 193 4.77 -16.65 -2.94
CA ALA A 193 3.59 -17.39 -2.47
C ALA A 193 2.98 -18.33 -3.54
N GLY A 194 3.51 -18.32 -4.78
CA GLY A 194 3.03 -19.16 -5.88
C GLY A 194 1.69 -18.76 -6.48
N ILE A 195 1.18 -17.56 -6.14
CA ILE A 195 -0.06 -16.99 -6.69
C ILE A 195 0.22 -16.23 -7.98
N ASP A 196 -0.81 -15.99 -8.77
CA ASP A 196 -0.68 -15.14 -9.94
C ASP A 196 -0.62 -13.66 -9.53
N THR A 197 0.13 -12.87 -10.31
CA THR A 197 0.43 -11.48 -9.99
C THR A 197 -0.03 -10.54 -11.09
N CYS A 198 -0.60 -9.41 -10.72
CA CYS A 198 -0.97 -8.33 -11.60
C CYS A 198 -0.33 -7.02 -11.14
N TRP A 199 0.71 -6.59 -11.85
CA TRP A 199 1.38 -5.35 -11.53
C TRP A 199 0.62 -4.15 -12.12
N TYR A 200 0.09 -3.30 -11.22
CA TYR A 200 -0.48 -2.00 -11.58
C TYR A 200 0.65 -0.99 -11.82
N ASN A 201 0.87 -0.64 -13.07
CA ASN A 201 1.99 0.18 -13.54
C ASN A 201 1.50 1.39 -14.38
N PRO A 202 0.76 2.34 -13.78
CA PRO A 202 0.20 3.47 -14.51
C PRO A 202 1.26 4.40 -15.10
N ASN A 203 2.47 4.36 -14.56
CA ASN A 203 3.59 5.21 -14.99
C ASN A 203 4.48 4.58 -16.06
N GLY A 204 4.16 3.39 -16.56
CA GLY A 204 4.91 2.72 -17.62
C GLY A 204 6.38 2.41 -17.27
N LYS A 205 6.66 2.10 -16.00
CA LYS A 205 8.01 1.69 -15.57
C LYS A 205 8.44 0.41 -16.31
N LYS A 206 9.75 0.27 -16.56
CA LYS A 206 10.28 -0.95 -17.21
C LYS A 206 9.96 -2.18 -16.36
N VAL A 207 9.45 -3.23 -17.02
CA VAL A 207 9.22 -4.52 -16.37
C VAL A 207 10.58 -5.17 -16.07
N PRO A 208 10.84 -5.61 -14.82
CA PRO A 208 12.06 -6.31 -14.48
C PRO A 208 12.17 -7.64 -15.24
N GLU A 209 13.34 -7.93 -15.79
CA GLU A 209 13.58 -9.16 -16.58
C GLU A 209 13.70 -10.41 -15.68
N ASP A 210 13.98 -10.22 -14.41
CA ASP A 210 14.16 -11.27 -13.39
C ASP A 210 12.89 -11.61 -12.61
N MET A 211 11.75 -10.99 -12.95
CA MET A 211 10.44 -11.24 -12.31
C MET A 211 9.47 -11.87 -13.30
N ASN A 212 8.93 -13.05 -12.95
CA ASN A 212 7.87 -13.69 -13.73
C ASN A 212 6.48 -13.14 -13.32
N ILE A 213 6.15 -11.96 -13.82
CA ILE A 213 4.88 -11.27 -13.54
C ILE A 213 3.80 -11.84 -14.48
N THR A 214 2.66 -12.28 -13.94
CA THR A 214 1.59 -12.89 -14.75
C THR A 214 0.91 -11.86 -15.64
N TYR A 215 0.57 -10.69 -15.09
CA TYR A 215 -0.07 -9.59 -15.82
C TYR A 215 0.58 -8.26 -15.45
N VAL A 216 0.63 -7.34 -16.42
CA VAL A 216 1.03 -5.95 -16.23
C VAL A 216 -0.07 -5.09 -16.83
N ILE A 217 -0.64 -4.18 -16.03
CA ILE A 217 -1.71 -3.28 -16.44
C ILE A 217 -1.33 -1.84 -16.15
N SER A 218 -1.83 -0.92 -16.96
CA SER A 218 -1.68 0.52 -16.76
C SER A 218 -2.97 1.20 -16.26
N ASP A 219 -4.10 0.51 -16.39
CA ASP A 219 -5.42 0.95 -15.94
C ASP A 219 -6.13 -0.23 -15.26
N LEU A 220 -6.71 0.00 -14.09
CA LEU A 220 -7.43 -1.04 -13.34
C LEU A 220 -8.63 -1.63 -14.11
N ASN A 221 -9.18 -0.91 -15.08
CA ASN A 221 -10.23 -1.43 -15.96
C ASN A 221 -9.78 -2.61 -16.81
N GLU A 222 -8.48 -2.78 -17.06
CA GLU A 222 -7.95 -3.93 -17.81
C GLU A 222 -8.19 -5.27 -17.08
N LEU A 223 -8.33 -5.23 -15.74
CA LEU A 223 -8.69 -6.40 -14.94
C LEU A 223 -10.02 -7.03 -15.34
N LYS A 224 -10.97 -6.24 -15.87
CA LYS A 224 -12.26 -6.77 -16.35
C LYS A 224 -12.04 -7.84 -17.43
N GLY A 225 -11.13 -7.58 -18.36
CA GLY A 225 -10.78 -8.55 -19.41
C GLY A 225 -10.03 -9.78 -18.89
N ILE A 226 -9.10 -9.58 -17.94
CA ILE A 226 -8.33 -10.67 -17.31
C ILE A 226 -9.27 -11.61 -16.52
N LEU A 227 -10.28 -11.05 -15.87
CA LEU A 227 -11.23 -11.80 -15.06
C LEU A 227 -12.45 -12.34 -15.83
N GLY A 228 -12.58 -11.95 -17.11
CA GLY A 228 -13.71 -12.34 -17.95
C GLY A 228 -15.05 -11.71 -17.54
N LEU A 229 -15.03 -10.45 -17.09
CA LEU A 229 -16.16 -9.68 -16.53
C LEU A 229 -16.67 -8.62 -17.52
#